data_ed08b2f79ff558cd7371a3b82f043f3a
#
_entry.id   ed08b2f79ff558cd7371a3b82f043f3a
#
_cell.length_a   1.000
_cell.length_b   1.000
_cell.length_c   1.000
_cell.angle_alpha   90.00
_cell.angle_beta   90.00
_cell.angle_gamma   90.00
#
_symmetry.space_group_name_H-M   'P 1'
#
loop_
_entity.id
_entity.type
_entity.pdbx_description
1 polymer ?
#
loop_
_entity_poly.entity_id
_entity_poly.type
_entity_poly.pdbx_seq_one_letter_code
_entity_poly.pdbx_strand_id
1 'polypeptide(L)'
;QGVLESYGVEVFRPRLLTTYEKEHGKELGVGYSNFFSRDPFFTIGNLLIEGNLRFQHRRQEILPIRPIIQQWTQEAEGYYFAAPQPDISEGALSEAGPFIEGGDVLVLGKTIFVGYSGLASNLAGIQWLANMIGHFGYEVVPVRLHPHILHLDCALSLLREGLMIVCEEAFLDGLPAQLANWEK
;
A
#
# COMPACT_ATOMS: atom_id res chain seq x y z
N GLN A 1 -19.56 1.64 8.09
CA GLN A 1 -19.20 0.83 9.25
C GLN A 1 -20.27 -0.24 9.48
N GLY A 2 -21.54 0.13 9.79
CA GLY A 2 -22.61 -0.81 10.13
C GLY A 2 -22.82 -1.97 9.14
N VAL A 3 -22.61 -1.74 7.83
CA VAL A 3 -22.68 -2.81 6.83
C VAL A 3 -21.57 -3.86 7.05
N LEU A 4 -20.33 -3.46 7.31
CA LEU A 4 -19.23 -4.38 7.57
C LEU A 4 -19.48 -5.15 8.89
N GLU A 5 -19.91 -4.46 9.93
CA GLU A 5 -20.22 -5.07 11.22
C GLU A 5 -21.37 -6.09 11.13
N SER A 6 -22.37 -5.88 10.25
CA SER A 6 -23.44 -6.84 10.01
C SER A 6 -22.97 -8.17 9.40
N TYR A 7 -21.78 -8.17 8.79
CA TYR A 7 -21.10 -9.38 8.30
C TYR A 7 -20.04 -9.91 9.28
N GLY A 8 -20.04 -9.45 10.54
CA GLY A 8 -19.10 -9.91 11.55
C GLY A 8 -17.69 -9.34 11.41
N VAL A 9 -17.52 -8.26 10.61
CA VAL A 9 -16.22 -7.59 10.45
C VAL A 9 -16.04 -6.60 11.59
N GLU A 10 -14.97 -6.77 12.36
CA GLU A 10 -14.55 -5.80 13.36
C GLU A 10 -13.94 -4.56 12.69
N VAL A 11 -14.40 -3.38 13.05
CA VAL A 11 -13.98 -2.13 12.41
C VAL A 11 -13.23 -1.24 13.38
N PHE A 12 -11.94 -1.13 13.20
CA PHE A 12 -11.09 -0.19 13.92
C PHE A 12 -11.04 1.16 13.21
N ARG A 13 -11.05 2.24 13.98
CA ARG A 13 -10.91 3.58 13.43
C ARG A 13 -9.64 4.23 13.94
N PRO A 14 -8.88 4.90 13.05
CA PRO A 14 -7.75 5.71 13.46
C PRO A 14 -8.19 6.77 14.48
N ARG A 15 -7.32 7.12 15.41
CA ARG A 15 -7.54 8.27 16.28
C ARG A 15 -7.61 9.58 15.49
N LEU A 16 -8.23 10.58 16.06
CA LEU A 16 -8.19 11.92 15.47
C LEU A 16 -6.79 12.50 15.56
N LEU A 17 -6.47 13.37 14.59
CA LEU A 17 -5.23 14.15 14.61
C LEU A 17 -5.21 15.08 15.82
N THR A 18 -4.06 15.15 16.48
CA THR A 18 -3.81 16.12 17.54
C THR A 18 -3.66 17.53 16.96
N THR A 19 -3.73 18.56 17.80
CA THR A 19 -3.47 19.94 17.38
C THR A 19 -2.06 20.08 16.85
N TYR A 20 -1.09 19.45 17.53
CA TYR A 20 0.31 19.43 17.10
C TYR A 20 0.47 18.86 15.68
N GLU A 21 -0.12 17.70 15.39
CA GLU A 21 -0.06 17.09 14.05
C GLU A 21 -0.70 17.96 12.96
N LYS A 22 -1.83 18.62 13.27
CA LYS A 22 -2.49 19.53 12.33
C LYS A 22 -1.67 20.77 12.03
N GLU A 23 -0.98 21.29 13.02
CA GLU A 23 -0.13 22.48 12.88
C GLU A 23 1.14 22.16 12.11
N HIS A 24 1.86 21.07 12.46
CA HIS A 24 3.07 20.63 11.80
C HIS A 24 2.83 20.07 10.39
N GLY A 25 1.68 19.50 10.12
CA GLY A 25 1.29 19.07 8.77
C GLY A 25 1.25 20.23 7.77
N LYS A 26 0.99 21.46 8.22
CA LYS A 26 1.00 22.66 7.36
C LYS A 26 2.41 23.04 6.92
N GLU A 27 3.42 22.77 7.73
CA GLU A 27 4.82 23.07 7.42
C GLU A 27 5.34 22.28 6.22
N LEU A 28 4.74 21.14 5.91
CA LEU A 28 5.05 20.32 4.74
C LEU A 28 4.41 20.85 3.43
N GLY A 29 3.72 21.97 3.46
CA GLY A 29 3.35 22.80 2.30
C GLY A 29 2.04 22.44 1.60
N VAL A 30 1.46 21.26 1.81
CA VAL A 30 0.28 20.74 1.06
C VAL A 30 -0.87 20.27 1.95
N GLY A 31 -0.81 20.54 3.23
CA GLY A 31 -1.80 20.08 4.20
C GLY A 31 -1.54 18.64 4.65
N TYR A 32 -2.52 18.10 5.35
CA TYR A 32 -2.46 16.76 5.91
C TYR A 32 -3.60 15.94 5.32
N SER A 33 -3.27 14.87 4.62
CA SER A 33 -4.25 13.90 4.16
C SER A 33 -4.29 12.72 5.13
N ASN A 34 -5.48 12.23 5.45
CA ASN A 34 -5.69 11.06 6.31
C ASN A 34 -6.94 10.28 5.84
N PHE A 35 -7.18 10.32 4.54
CA PHE A 35 -8.38 9.76 3.94
C PHE A 35 -8.19 8.29 3.50
N PHE A 36 -6.99 7.96 3.02
CA PHE A 36 -6.68 6.65 2.45
C PHE A 36 -5.86 5.81 3.43
N SER A 37 -6.52 5.26 4.44
CA SER A 37 -5.87 4.54 5.54
C SER A 37 -5.11 3.28 5.10
N ARG A 38 -5.41 2.70 3.92
CA ARG A 38 -4.73 1.50 3.42
C ARG A 38 -3.40 1.79 2.71
N ASP A 39 -3.12 3.04 2.29
CA ASP A 39 -1.89 3.36 1.56
C ASP A 39 -0.64 3.33 2.44
N PRO A 40 -0.67 3.84 3.71
CA PRO A 40 0.50 3.81 4.57
C PRO A 40 0.83 2.42 5.14
N PHE A 41 -0.08 1.46 5.07
CA PHE A 41 0.18 0.08 5.48
C PHE A 41 -0.71 -0.91 4.72
N PHE A 42 -0.29 -2.17 4.68
CA PHE A 42 -1.04 -3.26 4.09
C PHE A 42 -0.72 -4.58 4.78
N THR A 43 -1.52 -5.60 4.53
CA THR A 43 -1.32 -6.94 5.09
C THR A 43 -1.17 -8.00 4.01
N ILE A 44 -0.29 -8.97 4.26
CA ILE A 44 -0.09 -10.16 3.43
C ILE A 44 -0.08 -11.37 4.35
N GLY A 45 -1.19 -12.11 4.41
CA GLY A 45 -1.37 -13.17 5.41
C GLY A 45 -1.28 -12.62 6.83
N ASN A 46 -0.33 -13.12 7.63
CA ASN A 46 -0.05 -12.65 8.98
C ASN A 46 1.10 -11.61 9.05
N LEU A 47 1.47 -11.03 7.92
CA LEU A 47 2.46 -9.95 7.86
C LEU A 47 1.72 -8.62 7.78
N LEU A 48 2.01 -7.70 8.68
CA LEU A 48 1.61 -6.31 8.62
C LEU A 48 2.81 -5.48 8.18
N ILE A 49 2.67 -4.73 7.11
CA ILE A 49 3.77 -4.01 6.47
C ILE A 49 3.44 -2.52 6.43
N GLU A 50 4.23 -1.71 7.13
CA GLU A 50 4.21 -0.26 7.01
C GLU A 50 5.04 0.14 5.79
N GLY A 51 4.37 0.79 4.83
CA GLY A 51 4.99 1.27 3.60
C GLY A 51 5.68 2.63 3.78
N ASN A 52 6.25 3.13 2.69
CA ASN A 52 6.75 4.49 2.58
C ASN A 52 5.99 5.22 1.48
N LEU A 53 5.24 6.23 1.87
CA LEU A 53 4.53 7.09 0.95
C LEU A 53 5.51 8.04 0.24
N ARG A 54 5.41 8.12 -1.10
CA ARG A 54 6.28 8.97 -1.92
C ARG A 54 6.07 10.45 -1.58
N PHE A 55 4.82 10.89 -1.52
CA PHE A 55 4.51 12.28 -1.22
C PHE A 55 4.80 12.62 0.25
N GLN A 56 5.64 13.60 0.47
CA GLN A 56 6.13 13.96 1.80
C GLN A 56 5.00 14.30 2.78
N HIS A 57 3.97 15.02 2.33
CA HIS A 57 2.82 15.39 3.16
C HIS A 57 1.98 14.19 3.60
N ARG A 58 2.06 13.05 2.90
CA ARG A 58 1.34 11.82 3.20
C ARG A 58 2.08 10.92 4.20
N ARG A 59 3.39 11.11 4.40
CA ARG A 59 4.21 10.22 5.25
C ARG A 59 3.78 10.15 6.71
N GLN A 60 2.98 11.11 7.17
CA GLN A 60 2.43 11.14 8.52
C GLN A 60 1.08 10.42 8.64
N GLU A 61 0.49 9.94 7.55
CA GLU A 61 -0.81 9.26 7.56
C GLU A 61 -0.84 7.98 8.41
N ILE A 62 0.31 7.36 8.61
CA ILE A 62 0.46 6.19 9.49
C ILE A 62 0.31 6.52 10.98
N LEU A 63 0.61 7.75 11.40
CA LEU A 63 0.67 8.09 12.82
C LEU A 63 -0.65 7.87 13.59
N PRO A 64 -1.83 8.24 13.06
CA PRO A 64 -3.10 7.95 13.73
C PRO A 64 -3.46 6.46 13.78
N ILE A 65 -2.85 5.65 12.91
CA ILE A 65 -3.12 4.20 12.78
C ILE A 65 -2.18 3.39 13.69
N ARG A 66 -0.99 3.90 13.99
CA ARG A 66 0.02 3.19 14.81
C ARG A 66 -0.47 2.63 16.14
N PRO A 67 -1.35 3.29 16.92
CA PRO A 67 -1.87 2.68 18.13
C PRO A 67 -2.62 1.36 17.87
N ILE A 68 -3.37 1.28 16.76
CA ILE A 68 -4.07 0.06 16.35
C ILE A 68 -3.05 -1.02 15.97
N ILE A 69 -2.03 -0.66 15.18
CA ILE A 69 -0.95 -1.57 14.79
C ILE A 69 -0.21 -2.09 16.04
N GLN A 70 0.12 -1.22 16.98
CA GLN A 70 0.80 -1.59 18.22
C GLN A 70 -0.02 -2.57 19.05
N GLN A 71 -1.33 -2.32 19.18
CA GLN A 71 -2.23 -3.25 19.87
C GLN A 71 -2.24 -4.62 19.16
N TRP A 72 -2.42 -4.61 17.83
CA TRP A 72 -2.43 -5.83 17.04
C TRP A 72 -1.15 -6.64 17.20
N THR A 73 0.03 -6.01 17.20
CA THR A 73 1.32 -6.70 17.37
C THR A 73 1.52 -7.33 18.75
N GLN A 74 0.75 -6.89 19.76
CA GLN A 74 0.77 -7.47 21.10
C GLN A 74 -0.20 -8.63 21.26
N GLU A 75 -1.30 -8.63 20.52
CA GLU A 75 -2.42 -9.56 20.69
C GLU A 75 -2.43 -10.66 19.62
N ALA A 76 -1.86 -10.43 18.45
CA ALA A 76 -1.90 -11.32 17.31
C ALA A 76 -0.57 -12.06 17.09
N GLU A 77 -0.65 -13.31 16.64
CA GLU A 77 0.50 -14.07 16.14
C GLU A 77 0.84 -13.62 14.71
N GLY A 78 1.49 -12.47 14.59
CA GLY A 78 1.86 -11.89 13.31
C GLY A 78 3.21 -11.19 13.34
N TYR A 79 3.67 -10.79 12.18
CA TYR A 79 4.93 -10.07 12.01
C TYR A 79 4.64 -8.64 11.56
N TYR A 80 5.35 -7.69 12.16
CA TYR A 80 5.34 -6.30 11.73
C TYR A 80 6.67 -5.93 11.09
N PHE A 81 6.60 -5.36 9.89
CA PHE A 81 7.73 -4.84 9.15
C PHE A 81 7.46 -3.41 8.72
N ALA A 82 8.48 -2.57 8.76
CA ALA A 82 8.43 -1.22 8.21
C ALA A 82 9.45 -1.08 7.08
N ALA A 83 9.03 -0.50 5.97
CA ALA A 83 9.92 -0.21 4.86
C ALA A 83 11.02 0.77 5.32
N PRO A 84 12.29 0.58 4.90
CA PRO A 84 13.35 1.53 5.20
C PRO A 84 13.00 2.93 4.71
N GLN A 85 13.27 3.95 5.52
CA GLN A 85 13.02 5.32 5.10
C GLN A 85 13.89 5.68 3.88
N PRO A 86 13.31 6.23 2.81
CA PRO A 86 14.06 6.59 1.61
C PRO A 86 14.96 7.79 1.86
N ASP A 87 16.07 7.83 1.16
CA ASP A 87 16.88 9.04 1.07
C ASP A 87 16.19 10.07 0.17
N ILE A 88 15.82 11.20 0.75
CA ILE A 88 15.18 12.32 0.06
C ILE A 88 16.04 13.57 0.03
N SER A 89 17.34 13.43 0.24
CA SER A 89 18.28 14.56 0.24
C SER A 89 18.26 15.37 -1.07
N GLU A 90 17.90 14.73 -2.18
CA GLU A 90 17.71 15.36 -3.49
C GLU A 90 16.26 15.78 -3.78
N GLY A 91 15.40 15.77 -2.77
CA GLY A 91 14.00 16.18 -2.86
C GLY A 91 13.00 15.04 -2.89
N ALA A 92 11.73 15.39 -2.79
CA ALA A 92 10.62 14.43 -2.65
C ALA A 92 10.38 13.55 -3.89
N LEU A 93 10.92 13.94 -5.06
CA LEU A 93 10.83 13.17 -6.30
C LEU A 93 12.04 12.25 -6.53
N SER A 94 13.00 12.22 -5.60
CA SER A 94 14.13 11.28 -5.66
C SER A 94 13.64 9.84 -5.75
N GLU A 95 14.26 9.06 -6.66
CA GLU A 95 14.06 7.60 -6.75
C GLU A 95 15.02 6.82 -5.82
N ALA A 96 15.80 7.54 -5.01
CA ALA A 96 16.79 6.98 -4.10
C ALA A 96 16.12 6.40 -2.85
N GLY A 97 15.73 5.17 -2.92
CA GLY A 97 15.19 4.44 -1.80
C GLY A 97 13.84 3.81 -2.09
N PRO A 98 13.38 2.93 -1.20
CA PRO A 98 12.17 2.18 -1.41
C PRO A 98 10.93 3.04 -1.12
N PHE A 99 10.06 3.17 -2.13
CA PHE A 99 8.68 3.60 -1.95
C PHE A 99 7.76 2.42 -2.20
N ILE A 100 6.86 2.15 -1.27
CA ILE A 100 5.85 1.10 -1.39
C ILE A 100 4.58 1.57 -0.69
N GLU A 101 3.48 1.60 -1.42
CA GLU A 101 2.17 2.08 -0.95
C GLU A 101 1.13 0.97 -1.08
N GLY A 102 0.26 0.85 -0.08
CA GLY A 102 -0.73 -0.23 -0.04
C GLY A 102 -1.72 -0.23 -1.20
N GLY A 103 -1.98 0.94 -1.82
CA GLY A 103 -2.79 1.06 -3.03
C GLY A 103 -2.22 0.32 -4.24
N ASP A 104 -0.91 0.09 -4.26
CA ASP A 104 -0.24 -0.68 -5.30
C ASP A 104 -0.20 -2.19 -5.05
N VAL A 105 -0.58 -2.65 -3.85
CA VAL A 105 -0.40 -4.04 -3.44
C VAL A 105 -1.71 -4.83 -3.52
N LEU A 106 -1.78 -5.81 -4.41
CA LEU A 106 -2.89 -6.75 -4.53
C LEU A 106 -2.44 -8.19 -4.25
N VAL A 107 -3.17 -8.86 -3.36
CA VAL A 107 -2.86 -10.21 -2.90
C VAL A 107 -3.74 -11.24 -3.60
N LEU A 108 -3.13 -12.21 -4.26
CA LEU A 108 -3.81 -13.38 -4.83
C LEU A 108 -3.11 -14.65 -4.32
N GLY A 109 -3.59 -15.20 -3.22
CA GLY A 109 -2.98 -16.36 -2.59
C GLY A 109 -1.53 -16.10 -2.20
N LYS A 110 -0.58 -16.75 -2.87
CA LYS A 110 0.87 -16.55 -2.67
C LYS A 110 1.51 -15.59 -3.67
N THR A 111 0.75 -15.10 -4.64
CA THR A 111 1.21 -14.12 -5.62
C THR A 111 0.79 -12.71 -5.19
N ILE A 112 1.72 -11.81 -5.15
CA ILE A 112 1.54 -10.41 -4.76
C ILE A 112 1.83 -9.54 -5.97
N PHE A 113 0.80 -8.93 -6.55
CA PHE A 113 0.98 -7.95 -7.62
C PHE A 113 1.29 -6.59 -7.01
N VAL A 114 2.31 -5.91 -7.53
CA VAL A 114 2.69 -4.58 -7.06
C VAL A 114 2.81 -3.63 -8.23
N GLY A 115 1.93 -2.63 -8.27
CA GLY A 115 1.93 -1.59 -9.28
C GLY A 115 3.10 -0.62 -9.15
N TYR A 116 3.52 -0.05 -10.28
CA TYR A 116 4.42 1.10 -10.29
C TYR A 116 4.20 1.93 -11.56
N SER A 117 4.08 3.24 -11.37
CA SER A 117 3.88 4.23 -12.46
C SER A 117 4.89 5.37 -12.40
N GLY A 118 5.66 5.46 -11.30
CA GLY A 118 6.50 6.61 -10.98
C GLY A 118 5.82 7.64 -10.06
N LEU A 119 4.54 7.44 -9.69
CA LEU A 119 3.80 8.36 -8.82
C LEU A 119 3.78 7.93 -7.35
N ALA A 120 3.82 6.62 -7.08
CA ALA A 120 3.74 6.05 -5.73
C ALA A 120 4.86 5.04 -5.51
N SER A 121 4.59 3.75 -5.57
CA SER A 121 5.63 2.72 -5.42
C SER A 121 6.67 2.76 -6.55
N ASN A 122 7.88 2.30 -6.24
CA ASN A 122 8.96 2.18 -7.20
C ASN A 122 9.62 0.79 -7.17
N LEU A 123 10.48 0.52 -8.15
CA LEU A 123 11.16 -0.78 -8.25
C LEU A 123 12.02 -1.12 -7.02
N ALA A 124 12.61 -0.11 -6.36
CA ALA A 124 13.36 -0.32 -5.13
C ALA A 124 12.46 -0.81 -3.98
N GLY A 125 11.25 -0.24 -3.85
CA GLY A 125 10.24 -0.69 -2.89
C GLY A 125 9.73 -2.10 -3.19
N ILE A 126 9.47 -2.39 -4.48
CA ILE A 126 9.05 -3.72 -4.93
C ILE A 126 10.13 -4.76 -4.62
N GLN A 127 11.40 -4.46 -4.92
CA GLN A 127 12.51 -5.36 -4.64
C GLN A 127 12.71 -5.60 -3.14
N TRP A 128 12.60 -4.55 -2.32
CA TRP A 128 12.64 -4.68 -0.87
C TRP A 128 11.52 -5.61 -0.37
N LEU A 129 10.29 -5.40 -0.83
CA LEU A 129 9.15 -6.24 -0.46
C LEU A 129 9.38 -7.68 -0.89
N ALA A 130 9.79 -7.92 -2.14
CA ALA A 130 10.04 -9.25 -2.68
C ALA A 130 11.10 -10.02 -1.86
N ASN A 131 12.19 -9.37 -1.51
CA ASN A 131 13.25 -9.97 -0.69
C ASN A 131 12.71 -10.35 0.70
N MET A 132 11.90 -9.48 1.31
CA MET A 132 11.38 -9.70 2.65
C MET A 132 10.31 -10.81 2.67
N ILE A 133 9.26 -10.73 1.83
CA ILE A 133 8.16 -11.70 1.87
C ILE A 133 8.48 -13.03 1.20
N GLY A 134 9.53 -13.09 0.37
CA GLY A 134 10.02 -14.34 -0.21
C GLY A 134 10.37 -15.39 0.85
N HIS A 135 10.86 -14.97 2.01
CA HIS A 135 11.14 -15.86 3.15
C HIS A 135 9.88 -16.53 3.73
N PHE A 136 8.69 -15.97 3.45
CA PHE A 136 7.39 -16.50 3.85
C PHE A 136 6.68 -17.25 2.73
N GLY A 137 7.36 -17.49 1.60
CA GLY A 137 6.86 -18.24 0.46
C GLY A 137 5.88 -17.45 -0.42
N TYR A 138 5.98 -16.13 -0.43
CA TYR A 138 5.26 -15.27 -1.36
C TYR A 138 6.13 -14.88 -2.55
N GLU A 139 5.50 -14.73 -3.70
CA GLU A 139 6.13 -14.23 -4.93
C GLU A 139 5.58 -12.84 -5.26
N VAL A 140 6.45 -11.92 -5.63
CA VAL A 140 6.06 -10.57 -6.07
C VAL A 140 6.16 -10.46 -7.58
N VAL A 141 5.07 -10.00 -8.18
CA VAL A 141 4.96 -9.71 -9.62
C VAL A 141 4.84 -8.20 -9.81
N PRO A 142 5.88 -7.53 -10.31
CA PRO A 142 5.81 -6.11 -10.66
C PRO A 142 4.82 -5.87 -11.80
N VAL A 143 4.00 -4.83 -11.68
CA VAL A 143 3.00 -4.45 -12.68
C VAL A 143 3.24 -3.01 -13.11
N ARG A 144 3.69 -2.84 -14.36
CA ARG A 144 3.96 -1.51 -14.89
C ARG A 144 2.70 -0.83 -15.36
N LEU A 145 2.42 0.34 -14.76
CA LEU A 145 1.24 1.14 -15.03
C LEU A 145 1.57 2.38 -15.87
N HIS A 146 0.55 2.89 -16.53
CA HIS A 146 0.66 4.17 -17.24
C HIS A 146 0.98 5.31 -16.25
N PRO A 147 1.85 6.30 -16.60
CA PRO A 147 2.31 7.36 -15.68
C PRO A 147 1.23 8.23 -15.03
N HIS A 148 -0.01 8.21 -15.54
CA HIS A 148 -1.12 8.94 -14.91
C HIS A 148 -1.92 8.12 -13.89
N ILE A 149 -1.63 6.83 -13.76
CA ILE A 149 -2.29 5.95 -12.78
C ILE A 149 -1.54 6.02 -11.46
N LEU A 150 -2.22 6.45 -10.41
CA LEU A 150 -1.57 6.61 -9.09
C LEU A 150 -1.20 5.25 -8.50
N HIS A 151 -2.17 4.35 -8.39
CA HIS A 151 -2.01 3.02 -7.78
C HIS A 151 -2.63 1.92 -8.63
N LEU A 152 -2.21 0.68 -8.39
CA LEU A 152 -2.75 -0.50 -9.08
C LEU A 152 -4.25 -0.69 -8.81
N ASP A 153 -4.74 -0.40 -7.61
CA ASP A 153 -6.16 -0.51 -7.26
C ASP A 153 -7.06 0.53 -7.97
N CYS A 154 -6.47 1.55 -8.58
CA CYS A 154 -7.21 2.45 -9.49
C CYS A 154 -7.53 1.78 -10.82
N ALA A 155 -6.82 0.70 -11.18
CA ALA A 155 -6.93 0.04 -12.48
C ALA A 155 -7.38 -1.43 -12.39
N LEU A 156 -7.26 -2.07 -11.24
CA LEU A 156 -7.54 -3.49 -11.04
C LEU A 156 -8.17 -3.76 -9.68
N SER A 157 -9.26 -4.51 -9.66
CA SER A 157 -9.87 -5.03 -8.45
C SER A 157 -10.21 -6.51 -8.63
N LEU A 158 -9.71 -7.36 -7.73
CA LEU A 158 -10.00 -8.78 -7.71
C LEU A 158 -11.29 -9.02 -6.90
N LEU A 159 -12.38 -9.39 -7.56
CA LEU A 159 -13.69 -9.57 -6.92
C LEU A 159 -13.84 -10.95 -6.26
N ARG A 160 -13.41 -11.99 -6.95
CA ARG A 160 -13.28 -13.38 -6.52
C ARG A 160 -12.31 -14.10 -7.45
N GLU A 161 -11.94 -15.32 -7.12
CA GLU A 161 -11.14 -16.13 -8.02
C GLU A 161 -11.82 -16.25 -9.38
N GLY A 162 -11.08 -15.97 -10.44
CA GLY A 162 -11.53 -16.00 -11.82
C GLY A 162 -12.32 -14.77 -12.29
N LEU A 163 -12.61 -13.77 -11.44
CA LEU A 163 -13.34 -12.55 -11.81
C LEU A 163 -12.67 -11.29 -11.30
N MET A 164 -12.49 -10.30 -12.16
CA MET A 164 -11.92 -9.01 -11.82
C MET A 164 -12.66 -7.85 -12.49
N ILE A 165 -12.47 -6.64 -11.94
CA ILE A 165 -12.75 -5.38 -12.64
C ILE A 165 -11.42 -4.81 -13.05
N VAL A 166 -11.25 -4.43 -14.31
CA VAL A 166 -9.98 -3.95 -14.83
C VAL A 166 -10.14 -2.88 -15.91
N CYS A 167 -9.25 -1.89 -15.88
CA CYS A 167 -9.01 -0.95 -16.95
C CYS A 167 -7.72 -1.37 -17.69
N GLU A 168 -7.84 -2.18 -18.75
CA GLU A 168 -6.68 -2.78 -19.43
C GLU A 168 -5.70 -1.75 -19.99
N GLU A 169 -6.21 -0.59 -20.42
CA GLU A 169 -5.41 0.50 -20.96
C GLU A 169 -4.41 1.09 -19.94
N ALA A 170 -4.62 0.82 -18.64
CA ALA A 170 -3.72 1.26 -17.59
C ALA A 170 -2.40 0.49 -17.54
N PHE A 171 -2.31 -0.68 -18.19
CA PHE A 171 -1.19 -1.61 -18.10
C PHE A 171 -0.26 -1.47 -19.32
N LEU A 172 0.94 -0.96 -19.11
CA LEU A 172 1.89 -0.73 -20.22
C LEU A 172 2.42 -2.02 -20.86
N ASP A 173 2.56 -3.08 -20.07
CA ASP A 173 3.08 -4.37 -20.52
C ASP A 173 1.95 -5.44 -20.62
N GLY A 174 0.68 -4.99 -20.59
CA GLY A 174 -0.48 -5.87 -20.52
C GLY A 174 -0.71 -6.47 -19.12
N LEU A 175 -1.78 -7.26 -19.00
CA LEU A 175 -2.13 -7.91 -17.74
C LEU A 175 -1.12 -8.99 -17.35
N PRO A 176 -0.85 -9.17 -16.05
CA PRO A 176 -0.06 -10.30 -15.56
C PRO A 176 -0.60 -11.64 -16.06
N ALA A 177 0.30 -12.56 -16.43
CA ALA A 177 -0.07 -13.86 -17.01
C ALA A 177 -1.05 -14.67 -16.12
N GLN A 178 -0.93 -14.52 -14.79
CA GLN A 178 -1.79 -15.16 -13.81
C GLN A 178 -3.26 -14.71 -13.91
N LEU A 179 -3.52 -13.53 -14.48
CA LEU A 179 -4.84 -12.92 -14.63
C LEU A 179 -5.37 -12.94 -16.06
N ALA A 180 -4.57 -13.43 -17.04
CA ALA A 180 -4.90 -13.33 -18.47
C ALA A 180 -6.21 -14.00 -18.85
N ASN A 181 -6.59 -15.08 -18.16
CA ASN A 181 -7.80 -15.88 -18.43
C ASN A 181 -8.97 -15.57 -17.49
N TRP A 182 -8.85 -14.50 -16.68
CA TRP A 182 -9.93 -14.13 -15.78
C TRP A 182 -11.05 -13.40 -16.50
N GLU A 183 -12.28 -13.62 -16.07
CA GLU A 183 -13.46 -12.87 -16.47
C GLU A 183 -13.32 -11.40 -16.03
N LYS A 184 -13.77 -10.48 -16.91
CA LYS A 184 -13.64 -9.04 -16.73
C LYS A 184 -14.99 -8.35 -16.69
#